data_c0567789a3da2d5fa2ba75456ae84674
#
_entry.id   c0567789a3da2d5fa2ba75456ae84674
#
_cell.length_a   1.000
_cell.length_b   1.000
_cell.length_c   1.000
_cell.angle_alpha   90.00
_cell.angle_beta   90.00
_cell.angle_gamma   90.00
#
_symmetry.space_group_name_H-M   'P 1'
#
loop_
_entity.id
_entity.type
_entity.pdbx_description
1 polymer ?
#
loop_
_entity_poly.entity_id
_entity_poly.type
_entity_poly.pdbx_seq_one_letter_code
_entity_poly.pdbx_strand_id
1 'polypeptide(L)'
;PVLSAKLRDVATMYRAFCDFMKDSFVTAEEILNVLKNLVPQSETLRDAVLVFDEFTGFTPIQNDLMRELLQVTEHIYITLTIDAAEDFYHCSGNEELFALSKKTILSLMKMAEELHVQVMEPVVMTDSAHKRFKLAPALAFMEQNLFRPRPAKYTKPVEEIHLAAVKNPQEELILV
;
A
#
# COMPACT_ATOMS: atom_id res chain seq x y z
N PRO A 1 -32.31 -17.28 18.44
CA PRO A 1 -33.37 -17.38 17.41
C PRO A 1 -33.36 -16.18 16.45
N VAL A 2 -33.38 -14.92 16.95
CA VAL A 2 -33.45 -13.71 16.11
C VAL A 2 -32.23 -13.52 15.23
N LEU A 3 -31.01 -13.69 15.75
CA LEU A 3 -29.79 -13.57 14.98
C LEU A 3 -29.71 -14.63 13.86
N SER A 4 -30.09 -15.87 14.16
CA SER A 4 -30.11 -16.96 13.17
C SER A 4 -31.10 -16.70 12.03
N ALA A 5 -32.26 -16.08 12.32
CA ALA A 5 -33.23 -15.68 11.31
C ALA A 5 -32.65 -14.56 10.41
N LYS A 6 -32.10 -13.50 11.02
CA LYS A 6 -31.46 -12.41 10.27
C LYS A 6 -30.30 -12.89 9.38
N LEU A 7 -29.45 -13.78 9.88
CA LEU A 7 -28.35 -14.35 9.08
C LEU A 7 -28.86 -15.17 7.90
N ARG A 8 -29.99 -15.88 8.07
CA ARG A 8 -30.64 -16.64 6.98
C ARG A 8 -31.20 -15.70 5.92
N ASP A 9 -31.84 -14.60 6.33
CA ASP A 9 -32.38 -13.59 5.41
C ASP A 9 -31.25 -12.94 4.61
N VAL A 10 -30.15 -12.52 5.27
CA VAL A 10 -28.96 -11.97 4.61
C VAL A 10 -28.35 -12.99 3.64
N ALA A 11 -28.24 -14.26 4.04
CA ALA A 11 -27.71 -15.31 3.16
C ALA A 11 -28.61 -15.55 1.94
N THR A 12 -29.92 -15.41 2.10
CA THR A 12 -30.90 -15.55 1.00
C THR A 12 -30.79 -14.37 0.03
N MET A 13 -30.70 -13.13 0.55
CA MET A 13 -30.48 -11.94 -0.27
C MET A 13 -29.16 -12.00 -1.02
N TYR A 14 -28.09 -12.45 -0.35
CA TYR A 14 -26.77 -12.57 -0.96
C TYR A 14 -26.76 -13.61 -2.10
N ARG A 15 -27.42 -14.76 -1.93
CA ARG A 15 -27.55 -15.75 -3.00
C ARG A 15 -28.29 -15.19 -4.20
N ALA A 16 -29.44 -14.54 -3.96
CA ALA A 16 -30.22 -13.90 -5.03
C ALA A 16 -29.40 -12.82 -5.77
N PHE A 17 -28.61 -12.06 -5.04
CA PHE A 17 -27.68 -11.08 -5.64
C PHE A 17 -26.62 -11.78 -6.49
N CYS A 18 -25.96 -12.84 -5.98
CA CYS A 18 -24.98 -13.60 -6.74
C CYS A 18 -25.58 -14.22 -8.02
N ASP A 19 -26.80 -14.76 -7.92
CA ASP A 19 -27.50 -15.33 -9.08
C ASP A 19 -27.85 -14.24 -10.12
N PHE A 20 -28.23 -13.05 -9.68
CA PHE A 20 -28.49 -11.92 -10.56
C PHE A 20 -27.21 -11.43 -11.28
N MET A 21 -26.07 -11.43 -10.58
CA MET A 21 -24.80 -10.98 -11.12
C MET A 21 -24.18 -11.96 -12.13
N LYS A 22 -24.42 -13.26 -11.96
CA LYS A 22 -23.65 -14.40 -12.51
C LYS A 22 -23.40 -14.37 -14.02
N ASP A 23 -24.31 -13.82 -14.81
CA ASP A 23 -24.22 -13.89 -16.28
C ASP A 23 -24.07 -12.50 -16.96
N SER A 24 -24.12 -11.41 -16.19
CA SER A 24 -24.23 -10.08 -16.78
C SER A 24 -23.31 -9.03 -16.17
N PHE A 25 -22.74 -9.30 -14.99
CA PHE A 25 -21.96 -8.30 -14.25
C PHE A 25 -20.75 -8.95 -13.58
N VAL A 26 -19.68 -8.18 -13.48
CA VAL A 26 -18.48 -8.51 -12.70
C VAL A 26 -18.30 -7.41 -11.66
N THR A 27 -18.22 -7.77 -10.39
CA THR A 27 -17.91 -6.79 -9.32
C THR A 27 -16.46 -6.33 -9.41
N ALA A 28 -16.14 -5.20 -8.80
CA ALA A 28 -14.77 -4.69 -8.77
C ALA A 28 -13.80 -5.71 -8.11
N GLU A 29 -14.27 -6.47 -7.11
CA GLU A 29 -13.49 -7.53 -6.47
C GLU A 29 -13.31 -8.75 -7.41
N GLU A 30 -14.31 -9.10 -8.19
CA GLU A 30 -14.24 -10.21 -9.14
C GLU A 30 -13.34 -9.92 -10.34
N ILE A 31 -13.17 -8.65 -10.72
CA ILE A 31 -12.23 -8.26 -11.78
C ILE A 31 -10.83 -8.81 -11.51
N LEU A 32 -10.34 -8.71 -10.28
CA LEU A 32 -9.01 -9.21 -9.92
C LEU A 32 -8.92 -10.74 -10.02
N ASN A 33 -10.00 -11.46 -9.71
CA ASN A 33 -10.06 -12.91 -9.90
C ASN A 33 -10.04 -13.32 -11.37
N VAL A 34 -10.77 -12.60 -12.21
CA VAL A 34 -10.77 -12.82 -13.67
C VAL A 34 -9.37 -12.51 -14.22
N LEU A 35 -8.80 -11.37 -13.82
CA LEU A 35 -7.47 -10.95 -14.25
C LEU A 35 -6.40 -11.99 -13.85
N LYS A 36 -6.40 -12.46 -12.62
CA LYS A 36 -5.51 -13.52 -12.13
C LYS A 36 -5.52 -14.75 -13.05
N ASN A 37 -6.69 -15.18 -13.50
CA ASN A 37 -6.82 -16.34 -14.37
C ASN A 37 -6.37 -16.09 -15.82
N LEU A 38 -6.33 -14.83 -16.26
CA LEU A 38 -5.91 -14.42 -17.61
C LEU A 38 -4.41 -14.14 -17.70
N VAL A 39 -3.78 -13.72 -16.60
CA VAL A 39 -2.33 -13.38 -16.58
C VAL A 39 -1.46 -14.47 -17.18
N PRO A 40 -1.60 -15.77 -16.85
CA PRO A 40 -0.75 -16.82 -17.42
C PRO A 40 -0.86 -17.00 -18.93
N GLN A 41 -1.96 -16.50 -19.52
CA GLN A 41 -2.25 -16.61 -20.96
C GLN A 41 -1.90 -15.32 -21.72
N SER A 42 -1.49 -14.26 -21.01
CA SER A 42 -1.23 -12.95 -21.62
C SER A 42 0.15 -12.90 -22.25
N GLU A 43 0.19 -12.78 -23.56
CA GLU A 43 1.44 -12.53 -24.30
C GLU A 43 2.00 -11.12 -24.02
N THR A 44 1.13 -10.14 -23.79
CA THR A 44 1.53 -8.76 -23.49
C THR A 44 2.29 -8.64 -22.16
N LEU A 45 1.96 -9.48 -21.17
CA LEU A 45 2.60 -9.43 -19.85
C LEU A 45 3.89 -10.24 -19.78
N ARG A 46 4.15 -11.13 -20.72
CA ARG A 46 5.31 -12.04 -20.69
C ARG A 46 6.66 -11.32 -20.69
N ASP A 47 6.76 -10.25 -21.44
CA ASP A 47 7.99 -9.46 -21.54
C ASP A 47 7.80 -8.05 -20.93
N ALA A 48 6.77 -7.90 -20.09
CA ALA A 48 6.44 -6.62 -19.51
C ALA A 48 7.32 -6.32 -18.28
N VAL A 49 7.63 -5.04 -18.11
CA VAL A 49 8.16 -4.48 -16.87
C VAL A 49 7.02 -3.78 -16.16
N LEU A 50 6.69 -4.24 -14.96
CA LEU A 50 5.63 -3.65 -14.14
C LEU A 50 6.21 -2.80 -13.01
N VAL A 51 5.56 -1.68 -12.75
CA VAL A 51 5.92 -0.80 -11.63
C VAL A 51 4.69 -0.58 -10.75
N PHE A 52 4.81 -0.94 -9.49
CA PHE A 52 3.82 -0.67 -8.45
C PHE A 52 4.36 0.45 -7.57
N ASP A 53 3.80 1.63 -7.73
CA ASP A 53 4.30 2.82 -7.05
C ASP A 53 3.45 3.16 -5.82
N GLU A 54 4.12 3.45 -4.70
CA GLU A 54 3.51 3.94 -3.45
C GLU A 54 2.50 2.96 -2.79
N PHE A 55 2.68 1.65 -2.97
CA PHE A 55 1.85 0.66 -2.31
C PHE A 55 2.30 0.45 -0.86
N THR A 56 1.36 0.53 0.09
CA THR A 56 1.62 0.23 1.51
C THR A 56 1.31 -1.22 1.89
N GLY A 57 0.61 -1.94 1.02
CA GLY A 57 0.24 -3.34 1.22
C GLY A 57 -0.67 -3.86 0.12
N PHE A 58 -0.88 -5.17 0.11
CA PHE A 58 -1.74 -5.87 -0.84
C PHE A 58 -2.81 -6.65 -0.09
N THR A 59 -4.03 -6.58 -0.58
CA THR A 59 -5.13 -7.45 -0.13
C THR A 59 -4.85 -8.90 -0.53
N PRO A 60 -5.51 -9.89 0.09
CA PRO A 60 -5.31 -11.30 -0.29
C PRO A 60 -5.48 -11.57 -1.79
N ILE A 61 -6.50 -10.99 -2.42
CA ILE A 61 -6.72 -11.17 -3.86
C ILE A 61 -5.66 -10.48 -4.71
N GLN A 62 -5.13 -9.33 -4.28
CA GLN A 62 -4.00 -8.68 -4.94
C GLN A 62 -2.71 -9.48 -4.79
N ASN A 63 -2.49 -10.13 -3.65
CA ASN A 63 -1.38 -11.06 -3.46
C ASN A 63 -1.48 -12.27 -4.38
N ASP A 64 -2.68 -12.82 -4.56
CA ASP A 64 -2.92 -13.91 -5.51
C ASP A 64 -2.59 -13.48 -6.95
N LEU A 65 -3.03 -12.28 -7.34
CA LEU A 65 -2.68 -11.72 -8.65
C LEU A 65 -1.16 -11.47 -8.79
N MET A 66 -0.52 -10.96 -7.74
CA MET A 66 0.94 -10.74 -7.72
C MET A 66 1.71 -12.05 -7.96
N ARG A 67 1.24 -13.18 -7.39
CA ARG A 67 1.82 -14.50 -7.62
C ARG A 67 1.84 -14.89 -9.10
N GLU A 68 0.76 -14.63 -9.82
CA GLU A 68 0.69 -14.91 -11.25
C GLU A 68 1.58 -13.95 -12.06
N LEU A 69 1.59 -12.66 -11.70
CA LEU A 69 2.44 -11.67 -12.35
C LEU A 69 3.93 -11.99 -12.21
N LEU A 70 4.38 -12.40 -11.01
CA LEU A 70 5.77 -12.77 -10.74
C LEU A 70 6.26 -13.96 -11.59
N GLN A 71 5.37 -14.80 -12.07
CA GLN A 71 5.72 -15.96 -12.90
C GLN A 71 5.74 -15.67 -14.40
N VAL A 72 5.13 -14.56 -14.82
CA VAL A 72 4.91 -14.25 -16.24
C VAL A 72 5.71 -13.06 -16.72
N THR A 73 5.86 -12.05 -15.87
CA THR A 73 6.52 -10.78 -16.27
C THR A 73 8.05 -10.88 -16.19
N GLU A 74 8.73 -10.07 -16.99
CA GLU A 74 10.20 -10.00 -16.97
C GLU A 74 10.73 -9.38 -15.68
N HIS A 75 10.17 -8.22 -15.30
CA HIS A 75 10.55 -7.50 -14.09
C HIS A 75 9.35 -6.86 -13.39
N ILE A 76 9.38 -6.89 -12.06
CA ILE A 76 8.44 -6.13 -11.22
C ILE A 76 9.23 -5.23 -10.28
N TYR A 77 8.95 -3.92 -10.33
CA TYR A 77 9.46 -2.93 -9.40
C TYR A 77 8.35 -2.49 -8.46
N ILE A 78 8.64 -2.49 -7.16
CA ILE A 78 7.67 -2.09 -6.13
C ILE A 78 8.32 -1.02 -5.27
N THR A 79 7.75 0.18 -5.24
CA THR A 79 8.21 1.24 -4.34
C THR A 79 7.42 1.22 -3.04
N LEU A 80 8.14 1.39 -1.92
CA LEU A 80 7.57 1.38 -0.59
C LEU A 80 8.16 2.53 0.21
N THR A 81 7.31 3.21 0.97
CA THR A 81 7.77 4.25 1.89
C THR A 81 8.22 3.62 3.20
N ILE A 82 9.49 3.80 3.54
CA ILE A 82 10.11 3.34 4.77
C ILE A 82 11.31 4.23 5.11
N ASP A 83 11.65 4.39 6.39
CA ASP A 83 12.86 5.10 6.79
C ASP A 83 14.10 4.26 6.41
N ALA A 84 15.07 4.89 5.75
CA ALA A 84 16.32 4.24 5.34
C ALA A 84 17.15 3.67 6.52
N ALA A 85 16.90 4.14 7.74
CA ALA A 85 17.54 3.66 8.95
C ALA A 85 16.89 2.41 9.55
N GLU A 86 15.73 1.99 9.02
CA GLU A 86 15.00 0.82 9.51
C GLU A 86 15.61 -0.48 8.96
N ASP A 87 15.45 -1.56 9.72
CA ASP A 87 15.63 -2.91 9.19
C ASP A 87 14.42 -3.29 8.34
N PHE A 88 14.60 -3.38 7.03
CA PHE A 88 13.52 -3.66 6.07
C PHE A 88 12.95 -5.07 6.21
N TYR A 89 13.76 -5.99 6.69
CA TYR A 89 13.46 -7.41 6.73
C TYR A 89 13.03 -7.90 8.12
N HIS A 90 12.84 -6.98 9.07
CA HIS A 90 12.37 -7.32 10.40
C HIS A 90 11.21 -6.41 10.82
N CYS A 91 10.11 -7.02 11.31
CA CYS A 91 8.95 -6.33 11.87
C CYS A 91 8.60 -6.94 13.22
N SER A 92 8.76 -6.18 14.30
CA SER A 92 8.51 -6.65 15.67
C SER A 92 7.01 -6.65 16.03
N GLY A 93 6.22 -5.76 15.42
CA GLY A 93 4.79 -5.66 15.72
C GLY A 93 4.03 -4.65 14.87
N ASN A 94 2.72 -4.55 15.12
CA ASN A 94 1.84 -3.62 14.41
C ASN A 94 2.02 -2.16 14.83
N GLU A 95 2.66 -1.93 15.94
CA GLU A 95 2.92 -0.62 16.55
C GLU A 95 4.10 0.11 15.92
N GLU A 96 4.91 -0.56 15.09
CA GLU A 96 5.99 0.09 14.37
C GLU A 96 5.45 1.05 13.32
N LEU A 97 6.09 2.21 13.17
CA LEU A 97 5.67 3.25 12.23
C LEU A 97 5.54 2.71 10.79
N PHE A 98 6.49 1.86 10.36
CA PHE A 98 6.52 1.28 9.03
C PHE A 98 6.10 -0.20 8.99
N ALA A 99 5.31 -0.65 9.98
CA ALA A 99 4.88 -2.05 10.07
C ALA A 99 4.21 -2.57 8.80
N LEU A 100 3.38 -1.76 8.14
CA LEU A 100 2.71 -2.15 6.88
C LEU A 100 3.71 -2.36 5.75
N SER A 101 4.64 -1.42 5.56
CA SER A 101 5.68 -1.52 4.52
C SER A 101 6.58 -2.74 4.78
N LYS A 102 7.04 -2.94 6.03
CA LYS A 102 7.86 -4.10 6.41
C LYS A 102 7.13 -5.42 6.17
N LYS A 103 5.86 -5.54 6.57
CA LYS A 103 5.05 -6.75 6.32
C LYS A 103 4.84 -7.01 4.83
N THR A 104 4.71 -5.96 4.04
CA THR A 104 4.61 -6.07 2.58
C THR A 104 5.91 -6.62 2.00
N ILE A 105 7.08 -6.08 2.42
CA ILE A 105 8.39 -6.61 2.02
C ILE A 105 8.49 -8.09 2.37
N LEU A 106 8.25 -8.46 3.63
CA LEU A 106 8.33 -9.85 4.09
C LEU A 106 7.39 -10.79 3.33
N SER A 107 6.18 -10.33 3.02
CA SER A 107 5.20 -11.10 2.24
C SER A 107 5.68 -11.32 0.81
N LEU A 108 6.22 -10.29 0.16
CA LEU A 108 6.76 -10.38 -1.20
C LEU A 108 8.02 -11.23 -1.27
N MET A 109 8.93 -11.10 -0.29
CA MET A 109 10.12 -11.95 -0.20
C MET A 109 9.77 -13.42 -0.06
N LYS A 110 8.83 -13.74 0.84
CA LYS A 110 8.33 -15.11 1.00
C LYS A 110 7.70 -15.64 -0.30
N MET A 111 6.91 -14.80 -0.98
CA MET A 111 6.28 -15.17 -2.25
C MET A 111 7.33 -15.44 -3.33
N ALA A 112 8.37 -14.61 -3.43
CA ALA A 112 9.45 -14.80 -4.37
C ALA A 112 10.26 -16.08 -4.09
N GLU A 113 10.52 -16.38 -2.81
CA GLU A 113 11.16 -17.64 -2.39
C GLU A 113 10.34 -18.86 -2.80
N GLU A 114 9.03 -18.87 -2.49
CA GLU A 114 8.10 -19.95 -2.84
C GLU A 114 8.02 -20.19 -4.36
N LEU A 115 8.13 -19.13 -5.16
CA LEU A 115 8.05 -19.19 -6.62
C LEU A 115 9.43 -19.30 -7.30
N HIS A 116 10.51 -19.34 -6.52
CA HIS A 116 11.89 -19.34 -7.03
C HIS A 116 12.22 -18.14 -7.94
N VAL A 117 11.61 -16.99 -7.65
CA VAL A 117 11.88 -15.74 -8.36
C VAL A 117 13.09 -15.04 -7.76
N GLN A 118 14.00 -14.59 -8.62
CA GLN A 118 15.19 -13.85 -8.17
C GLN A 118 14.78 -12.46 -7.67
N VAL A 119 15.20 -12.12 -6.46
CA VAL A 119 15.04 -10.78 -5.88
C VAL A 119 16.37 -10.04 -6.02
N MET A 120 16.29 -8.83 -6.57
CA MET A 120 17.45 -7.93 -6.70
C MET A 120 17.70 -7.17 -5.39
N GLU A 121 18.92 -6.64 -5.23
CA GLU A 121 19.22 -5.76 -4.11
C GLU A 121 18.32 -4.51 -4.12
N PRO A 122 17.80 -4.08 -2.96
CA PRO A 122 16.91 -2.93 -2.87
C PRO A 122 17.65 -1.62 -3.19
N VAL A 123 16.99 -0.76 -3.94
CA VAL A 123 17.48 0.61 -4.19
C VAL A 123 16.90 1.54 -3.14
N VAL A 124 17.76 2.06 -2.26
CA VAL A 124 17.36 2.98 -1.19
C VAL A 124 17.51 4.43 -1.65
N MET A 125 16.41 5.15 -1.76
CA MET A 125 16.36 6.54 -2.24
C MET A 125 16.44 7.51 -1.06
N THR A 126 17.66 7.80 -0.58
CA THR A 126 17.91 8.65 0.59
C THR A 126 17.87 10.16 0.30
N ASP A 127 18.17 10.57 -0.92
CA ASP A 127 18.33 12.00 -1.30
C ASP A 127 17.00 12.73 -1.59
N SER A 128 15.89 12.03 -1.70
CA SER A 128 14.61 12.62 -2.11
C SER A 128 14.04 13.59 -1.07
N ALA A 129 14.22 13.30 0.22
CA ALA A 129 13.72 14.14 1.31
C ALA A 129 14.35 15.54 1.30
N HIS A 130 15.64 15.64 1.05
CA HIS A 130 16.31 16.94 1.01
C HIS A 130 15.88 17.77 -0.19
N LYS A 131 15.62 17.16 -1.34
CA LYS A 131 15.16 17.89 -2.54
C LYS A 131 13.72 18.37 -2.37
N ARG A 132 12.84 17.52 -1.81
CA ARG A 132 11.43 17.83 -1.57
C ARG A 132 11.26 19.05 -0.67
N PHE A 133 12.04 19.15 0.39
CA PHE A 133 11.94 20.22 1.39
C PHE A 133 13.01 21.30 1.26
N LYS A 134 13.67 21.43 0.09
CA LYS A 134 14.75 22.39 -0.13
C LYS A 134 14.37 23.84 0.24
N LEU A 135 13.10 24.22 -0.01
CA LEU A 135 12.57 25.56 0.30
C LEU A 135 11.78 25.59 1.61
N ALA A 136 11.71 24.48 2.35
CA ALA A 136 10.92 24.37 3.57
C ALA A 136 11.70 23.59 4.65
N PRO A 137 12.78 24.16 5.20
CA PRO A 137 13.66 23.47 6.14
C PRO A 137 12.98 23.06 7.46
N ALA A 138 11.95 23.80 7.91
CA ALA A 138 11.19 23.41 9.09
C ALA A 138 10.32 22.18 8.83
N LEU A 139 9.77 22.02 7.61
CA LEU A 139 9.07 20.81 7.22
C LEU A 139 10.01 19.61 7.11
N ALA A 140 11.22 19.79 6.55
CA ALA A 140 12.24 18.75 6.53
C ALA A 140 12.61 18.27 7.94
N PHE A 141 12.77 19.22 8.86
CA PHE A 141 13.05 18.89 10.26
C PHE A 141 11.88 18.18 10.93
N MET A 142 10.66 18.61 10.68
CA MET A 142 9.44 17.98 11.22
C MET A 142 9.31 16.55 10.72
N GLU A 143 9.48 16.30 9.43
CA GLU A 143 9.44 14.97 8.84
C GLU A 143 10.44 14.01 9.50
N GLN A 144 11.67 14.45 9.70
CA GLN A 144 12.73 13.66 10.32
C GLN A 144 12.53 13.38 11.82
N ASN A 145 11.72 14.19 12.52
CA ASN A 145 11.64 14.15 13.98
C ASN A 145 10.25 13.83 14.53
N LEU A 146 9.18 13.95 13.75
CA LEU A 146 7.79 13.89 14.22
C LEU A 146 7.46 12.60 14.99
N PHE A 147 7.99 11.46 14.55
CA PHE A 147 7.72 10.15 15.14
C PHE A 147 8.93 9.57 15.90
N ARG A 148 9.92 10.40 16.22
CA ARG A 148 11.07 9.93 17.03
C ARG A 148 10.70 9.92 18.52
N PRO A 149 11.13 8.91 19.29
CA PRO A 149 10.85 8.81 20.74
C PRO A 149 11.37 10.01 21.53
N ARG A 150 12.41 10.68 21.03
CA ARG A 150 12.99 11.90 21.58
C ARG A 150 13.23 12.89 20.45
N PRO A 151 12.18 13.60 20.01
CA PRO A 151 12.33 14.53 18.89
C PRO A 151 13.23 15.71 19.31
N ALA A 152 14.10 16.12 18.39
CA ALA A 152 14.88 17.34 18.57
C ALA A 152 13.97 18.56 18.51
N LYS A 153 14.42 19.67 19.09
CA LYS A 153 13.68 20.94 19.04
C LYS A 153 14.21 21.79 17.88
N TYR A 154 13.31 22.23 17.01
CA TYR A 154 13.65 23.21 15.96
C TYR A 154 13.82 24.59 16.59
N THR A 155 14.93 25.26 16.26
CA THR A 155 15.31 26.54 16.92
C THR A 155 15.35 27.73 15.96
N LYS A 156 15.14 27.51 14.65
CA LYS A 156 15.11 28.58 13.65
C LYS A 156 13.69 29.17 13.51
N PRO A 157 13.52 30.37 12.98
CA PRO A 157 12.19 30.87 12.62
C PRO A 157 11.46 29.92 11.68
N VAL A 158 10.14 29.83 11.83
CA VAL A 158 9.25 28.98 11.04
C VAL A 158 8.28 29.86 10.30
N GLU A 159 8.36 29.90 8.98
CA GLU A 159 7.48 30.72 8.13
C GLU A 159 6.60 29.82 7.24
N GLU A 160 7.04 28.60 6.97
CA GLU A 160 6.39 27.66 6.04
C GLU A 160 5.37 26.72 6.70
N ILE A 161 5.18 26.79 8.01
CA ILE A 161 4.21 25.96 8.74
C ILE A 161 3.19 26.85 9.43
N HIS A 162 1.94 26.71 9.04
CA HIS A 162 0.81 27.39 9.65
C HIS A 162 -0.11 26.37 10.33
N LEU A 163 -0.45 26.65 11.58
CA LEU A 163 -1.41 25.84 12.32
C LEU A 163 -2.70 26.64 12.48
N ALA A 164 -3.79 26.14 11.94
CA ALA A 164 -5.10 26.77 12.06
C ALA A 164 -6.09 25.82 12.76
N ALA A 165 -6.92 26.39 13.62
CA ALA A 165 -8.04 25.69 14.25
C ALA A 165 -9.33 26.33 13.72
N VAL A 166 -10.17 25.54 13.06
CA VAL A 166 -11.43 25.99 12.46
C VAL A 166 -12.62 25.22 13.07
N LYS A 167 -13.82 25.77 12.95
CA LYS A 167 -15.01 25.22 13.61
C LYS A 167 -15.60 24.01 12.89
N ASN A 168 -15.39 23.90 11.59
CA ASN A 168 -15.98 22.85 10.76
C ASN A 168 -15.14 22.65 9.48
N PRO A 169 -15.33 21.51 8.75
CA PRO A 169 -14.59 21.21 7.52
C PRO A 169 -14.77 22.24 6.38
N GLN A 170 -15.87 22.98 6.37
CA GLN A 170 -16.12 24.01 5.34
C GLN A 170 -15.20 25.23 5.55
N GLU A 171 -14.98 25.62 6.80
CA GLU A 171 -14.02 26.68 7.13
C GLU A 171 -12.58 26.26 6.82
N GLU A 172 -12.25 24.96 6.96
CA GLU A 172 -10.95 24.40 6.59
C GLU A 172 -10.68 24.56 5.10
N LEU A 173 -11.66 24.26 4.25
CA LEU A 173 -11.56 24.43 2.79
C LEU A 173 -11.39 25.88 2.33
N ILE A 174 -11.85 26.85 3.12
CA ILE A 174 -11.71 28.28 2.80
C ILE A 174 -10.32 28.80 3.16
N LEU A 175 -9.64 28.13 4.09
CA LEU A 175 -8.35 28.56 4.64
C LEU A 175 -7.17 28.04 3.79
N VAL A 176 -7.36 26.99 2.97
CA VAL A 176 -6.40 26.43 2.03
C VAL A 176 -6.53 27.08 0.68
#